data_6af3ef5372ab76ae00a7d4a632dfe7a9
#
_entry.id   6af3ef5372ab76ae00a7d4a632dfe7a9
#
_cell.length_a   1.000
_cell.length_b   1.000
_cell.length_c   1.000
_cell.angle_alpha   90.00
_cell.angle_beta   90.00
_cell.angle_gamma   90.00
#
_symmetry.space_group_name_H-M   'P 1'
#
loop_
_entity.id
_entity.type
_entity.pdbx_description
1 polymer ?
#
loop_
_entity_poly.entity_id
_entity_poly.type
_entity_poly.pdbx_seq_one_letter_code
_entity_poly.pdbx_strand_id
1 'polypeptide(L)'
;VDVGNTNIVIGIYSGKKMYKVNTFNTKNNNISQSLKTLFNHCNISKYNFDYKICIISSVVPDIDQKIIVFFRSLNFKVLNVKISNIPQNIKFHYKSGQLGSDRIANTYSAIEKYGNNSIVIDFGTATTFDVIKNKIYEGGIIAPGINISHEALVNNASKLNKILIERTKSIVGKNTKSSMQSGFYWGYI
;
A
#
# COMPACT_ATOMS: atom_id res chain seq x y z
N VAL A 1 1.63 3.81 9.59
CA VAL A 1 2.43 4.29 8.44
C VAL A 1 2.54 3.16 7.45
N ASP A 2 2.16 3.40 6.22
CA ASP A 2 2.35 2.48 5.11
C ASP A 2 3.40 3.07 4.15
N VAL A 3 4.49 2.32 3.92
CA VAL A 3 5.63 2.76 3.10
C VAL A 3 5.68 1.90 1.85
N GLY A 4 5.00 2.37 0.81
CA GLY A 4 5.05 1.76 -0.52
C GLY A 4 6.20 2.29 -1.37
N ASN A 5 6.46 1.63 -2.50
CA ASN A 5 7.50 2.05 -3.46
C ASN A 5 7.25 3.43 -4.08
N THR A 6 6.01 3.85 -4.19
CA THR A 6 5.61 5.13 -4.81
C THR A 6 5.27 6.18 -3.76
N ASN A 7 4.49 5.81 -2.75
CA ASN A 7 3.95 6.73 -1.75
C ASN A 7 4.16 6.20 -0.34
N ILE A 8 4.29 7.14 0.59
CA ILE A 8 4.19 6.90 2.03
C ILE A 8 2.84 7.47 2.47
N VAL A 9 2.04 6.65 3.12
CA VAL A 9 0.72 7.01 3.64
C VAL A 9 0.75 6.95 5.16
N ILE A 10 0.27 8.02 5.82
CA ILE A 10 0.21 8.08 7.28
C ILE A 10 -1.24 8.31 7.70
N GLY A 11 -1.79 7.35 8.43
CA GLY A 11 -3.08 7.46 9.08
C GLY A 11 -2.92 7.73 10.58
N ILE A 12 -3.73 8.63 11.11
CA ILE A 12 -3.79 8.94 12.55
C ILE A 12 -5.11 8.41 13.08
N TYR A 13 -5.02 7.58 14.11
CA TYR A 13 -6.15 6.91 14.74
C TYR A 13 -6.22 7.23 16.22
N SER A 14 -7.47 7.29 16.75
CA SER A 14 -7.74 7.18 18.19
C SER A 14 -8.85 6.14 18.37
N GLY A 15 -8.51 5.05 19.03
CA GLY A 15 -9.36 3.86 19.05
C GLY A 15 -9.61 3.33 17.62
N LYS A 16 -10.89 3.14 17.26
CA LYS A 16 -11.28 2.69 15.91
C LYS A 16 -11.52 3.84 14.91
N LYS A 17 -11.47 5.10 15.36
CA LYS A 17 -11.74 6.27 14.51
C LYS A 17 -10.47 6.79 13.86
N MET A 18 -10.50 6.89 12.53
CA MET A 18 -9.46 7.55 11.76
C MET A 18 -9.72 9.06 11.71
N TYR A 19 -8.72 9.85 12.09
CA TYR A 19 -8.83 11.31 12.14
C TYR A 19 -8.24 11.98 10.93
N LYS A 20 -7.13 11.48 10.41
CA LYS A 20 -6.45 12.09 9.28
C LYS A 20 -5.61 11.07 8.52
N VAL A 21 -5.57 11.25 7.20
CA VAL A 21 -4.63 10.56 6.31
C VAL A 21 -3.85 11.59 5.53
N ASN A 22 -2.55 11.39 5.42
CA ASN A 22 -1.67 12.18 4.57
C ASN A 22 -0.81 11.26 3.72
N THR A 23 -0.53 11.72 2.51
CA THR A 23 0.27 10.97 1.53
C THR A 23 1.38 11.86 0.99
N PHE A 24 2.57 11.32 0.84
CA PHE A 24 3.68 11.97 0.15
C PHE A 24 4.54 10.95 -0.60
N ASN A 25 5.29 11.43 -1.59
CA ASN A 25 6.06 10.56 -2.47
C ASN A 25 7.23 9.92 -1.73
N THR A 26 7.42 8.63 -1.89
CA THR A 26 8.51 7.84 -1.29
C THR A 26 9.89 8.30 -1.75
N LYS A 27 10.01 8.78 -2.99
CA LYS A 27 11.27 9.30 -3.56
C LYS A 27 11.61 10.72 -3.11
N ASN A 28 10.86 11.28 -2.14
CA ASN A 28 11.17 12.59 -1.59
C ASN A 28 12.50 12.54 -0.84
N ASN A 29 13.45 13.37 -1.26
CA ASN A 29 14.81 13.42 -0.67
C ASN A 29 14.82 13.86 0.79
N ASN A 30 13.75 14.48 1.30
CA ASN A 30 13.67 14.97 2.67
C ASN A 30 12.45 14.43 3.43
N ILE A 31 12.40 13.11 3.62
CA ILE A 31 11.33 12.43 4.35
C ILE A 31 11.16 12.98 5.77
N SER A 32 12.27 13.25 6.47
CA SER A 32 12.22 13.81 7.83
C SER A 32 11.52 15.17 7.88
N GLN A 33 11.74 16.02 6.89
CA GLN A 33 11.05 17.31 6.79
C GLN A 33 9.56 17.13 6.47
N SER A 34 9.22 16.22 5.58
CA SER A 34 7.82 15.88 5.25
C SER A 34 7.08 15.37 6.48
N LEU A 35 7.71 14.51 7.28
CA LEU A 35 7.16 14.02 8.55
C LEU A 35 6.95 15.16 9.55
N LYS A 36 7.95 16.05 9.74
CA LYS A 36 7.82 17.21 10.63
C LYS A 36 6.68 18.14 10.22
N THR A 37 6.61 18.46 8.93
CA THR A 37 5.53 19.31 8.37
C THR A 37 4.17 18.67 8.63
N LEU A 38 4.04 17.38 8.41
CA LEU A 38 2.81 16.62 8.66
C LEU A 38 2.42 16.68 10.15
N PHE A 39 3.36 16.44 11.05
CA PHE A 39 3.11 16.49 12.49
C PHE A 39 2.66 17.88 12.95
N ASN A 40 3.29 18.93 12.44
CA ASN A 40 2.91 20.31 12.74
C ASN A 40 1.50 20.65 12.22
N HIS A 41 1.17 20.26 11.00
CA HIS A 41 -0.16 20.47 10.42
C HIS A 41 -1.26 19.65 11.12
N CYS A 42 -0.91 18.50 11.66
CA CYS A 42 -1.89 17.66 12.37
C CYS A 42 -2.13 18.11 13.80
N ASN A 43 -1.35 19.10 14.32
CA ASN A 43 -1.42 19.52 15.73
C ASN A 43 -1.40 18.32 16.70
N ILE A 44 -0.56 17.32 16.42
CA ILE A 44 -0.54 16.04 17.15
C ILE A 44 -0.24 16.27 18.64
N SER A 45 0.46 17.36 18.96
CA SER A 45 0.70 17.79 20.34
C SER A 45 -0.59 18.12 21.13
N LYS A 46 -1.70 18.42 20.44
CA LYS A 46 -3.01 18.68 21.08
C LYS A 46 -3.77 17.40 21.46
N TYR A 47 -3.37 16.25 20.92
CA TYR A 47 -4.00 14.98 21.27
C TYR A 47 -3.30 14.38 22.49
N ASN A 48 -4.05 14.21 23.57
CA ASN A 48 -3.58 13.46 24.73
C ASN A 48 -3.71 11.98 24.38
N PHE A 49 -2.58 11.34 24.08
CA PHE A 49 -2.55 9.92 23.76
C PHE A 49 -2.22 9.14 25.04
N ASP A 50 -3.11 8.25 25.45
CA ASP A 50 -2.82 7.29 26.52
C ASP A 50 -1.66 6.38 26.14
N TYR A 51 -1.55 6.05 24.84
CA TYR A 51 -0.48 5.27 24.25
C TYR A 51 -0.03 5.87 22.93
N LYS A 52 1.26 6.19 22.82
CA LYS A 52 1.88 6.63 21.56
C LYS A 52 2.46 5.41 20.84
N ILE A 53 1.70 4.85 19.91
CA ILE A 53 2.11 3.69 19.12
C ILE A 53 2.16 4.08 17.63
N CYS A 54 3.25 3.74 16.97
CA CYS A 54 3.40 3.84 15.51
C CYS A 54 3.54 2.43 14.94
N ILE A 55 2.61 2.02 14.10
CA ILE A 55 2.67 0.76 13.36
C ILE A 55 3.19 1.08 11.95
N ILE A 56 4.22 0.38 11.51
CA ILE A 56 4.84 0.56 10.21
C ILE A 56 4.65 -0.72 9.38
N SER A 57 3.98 -0.57 8.23
CA SER A 57 4.01 -1.49 7.11
C SER A 57 4.96 -0.90 6.07
N SER A 58 6.01 -1.60 5.68
CA SER A 58 6.98 -1.09 4.73
C SER A 58 7.51 -2.17 3.79
N VAL A 59 7.62 -1.80 2.53
CA VAL A 59 8.31 -2.57 1.49
C VAL A 59 9.55 -1.84 0.96
N VAL A 60 10.02 -0.79 1.66
CA VAL A 60 11.18 0.04 1.29
C VAL A 60 12.16 0.18 2.46
N PRO A 61 13.02 -0.81 2.70
CA PRO A 61 13.90 -0.87 3.88
C PRO A 61 14.78 0.37 4.11
N ASP A 62 15.24 1.02 3.05
CA ASP A 62 16.13 2.19 3.11
C ASP A 62 15.49 3.41 3.83
N ILE A 63 14.17 3.43 3.88
CA ILE A 63 13.39 4.51 4.49
C ILE A 63 13.02 4.20 5.93
N ASP A 64 12.89 2.92 6.26
CA ASP A 64 12.39 2.46 7.55
C ASP A 64 13.13 3.09 8.72
N GLN A 65 14.46 3.11 8.66
CA GLN A 65 15.26 3.64 9.75
C GLN A 65 14.98 5.13 10.00
N LYS A 66 14.78 5.93 8.95
CA LYS A 66 14.46 7.36 9.08
C LYS A 66 13.11 7.56 9.76
N ILE A 67 12.11 6.74 9.41
CA ILE A 67 10.77 6.79 9.99
C ILE A 67 10.81 6.32 11.46
N ILE A 68 11.50 5.22 11.74
CA ILE A 68 11.64 4.68 13.10
C ILE A 68 12.30 5.68 14.03
N VAL A 69 13.42 6.28 13.62
CA VAL A 69 14.13 7.30 14.41
C VAL A 69 13.23 8.51 14.66
N PHE A 70 12.53 8.99 13.65
CA PHE A 70 11.62 10.11 13.80
C PHE A 70 10.51 9.83 14.82
N PHE A 71 9.80 8.72 14.74
CA PHE A 71 8.73 8.40 15.68
C PHE A 71 9.24 8.12 17.09
N ARG A 72 10.40 7.47 17.23
CA ARG A 72 11.04 7.26 18.54
C ARG A 72 11.46 8.57 19.20
N SER A 73 11.94 9.56 18.44
CA SER A 73 12.29 10.89 19.01
C SER A 73 11.07 11.65 19.56
N LEU A 74 9.86 11.25 19.15
CA LEU A 74 8.59 11.76 19.66
C LEU A 74 7.96 10.85 20.74
N ASN A 75 8.75 9.93 21.29
CA ASN A 75 8.34 8.96 22.32
C ASN A 75 7.22 8.00 21.86
N PHE A 76 7.18 7.64 20.56
CA PHE A 76 6.31 6.58 20.09
C PHE A 76 6.98 5.21 20.26
N LYS A 77 6.21 4.22 20.74
CA LYS A 77 6.56 2.81 20.59
C LYS A 77 6.35 2.42 19.12
N VAL A 78 7.43 2.02 18.45
CA VAL A 78 7.37 1.66 17.02
C VAL A 78 7.29 0.15 16.88
N LEU A 79 6.30 -0.31 16.11
CA LEU A 79 6.05 -1.71 15.78
C LEU A 79 6.06 -1.89 14.26
N ASN A 80 6.81 -2.87 13.79
CA ASN A 80 6.79 -3.23 12.36
C ASN A 80 5.79 -4.37 12.13
N VAL A 81 5.05 -4.30 11.03
CA VAL A 81 4.16 -5.38 10.60
C VAL A 81 5.00 -6.57 10.15
N LYS A 82 4.85 -7.69 10.86
CA LYS A 82 5.52 -8.98 10.59
C LYS A 82 4.58 -10.12 10.93
N ILE A 83 4.75 -11.27 10.29
CA ILE A 83 3.97 -12.49 10.60
C ILE A 83 4.06 -12.84 12.10
N SER A 84 5.25 -12.68 12.71
CA SER A 84 5.46 -12.95 14.13
C SER A 84 4.63 -12.08 15.08
N ASN A 85 4.07 -10.98 14.61
CA ASN A 85 3.27 -10.05 15.40
C ASN A 85 1.76 -10.23 15.18
N ILE A 86 1.39 -11.17 14.31
CA ILE A 86 -0.01 -11.51 14.02
C ILE A 86 -0.48 -12.57 15.03
N PRO A 87 -1.75 -12.52 15.49
CA PRO A 87 -2.31 -13.55 16.36
C PRO A 87 -2.16 -14.97 15.81
N GLN A 88 -1.84 -15.93 16.67
CA GLN A 88 -1.51 -17.32 16.27
C GLN A 88 -2.67 -18.09 15.62
N ASN A 89 -3.89 -17.62 15.78
CA ASN A 89 -5.07 -18.18 15.12
C ASN A 89 -5.16 -17.83 13.62
N ILE A 90 -4.26 -16.96 13.13
CA ILE A 90 -4.09 -16.64 11.71
C ILE A 90 -2.77 -17.23 11.26
N LYS A 91 -2.82 -18.08 10.25
CA LYS A 91 -1.64 -18.78 9.73
C LYS A 91 -1.24 -18.27 8.36
N PHE A 92 0.03 -18.38 8.06
CA PHE A 92 0.59 -18.00 6.77
C PHE A 92 1.35 -19.20 6.19
N HIS A 93 0.86 -19.77 5.09
CA HIS A 93 1.57 -20.78 4.29
C HIS A 93 2.60 -20.10 3.39
N TYR A 94 3.49 -19.32 4.01
CA TYR A 94 4.52 -18.55 3.31
C TYR A 94 5.81 -18.51 4.12
N LYS A 95 6.96 -18.50 3.45
CA LYS A 95 8.26 -18.42 4.14
C LYS A 95 8.38 -17.06 4.82
N SER A 96 8.78 -17.07 6.09
CA SER A 96 9.02 -15.85 6.86
C SER A 96 10.03 -14.94 6.13
N GLY A 97 9.72 -13.65 6.07
CA GLY A 97 10.55 -12.64 5.43
C GLY A 97 10.39 -12.49 3.91
N GLN A 98 9.61 -13.35 3.25
CA GLN A 98 9.35 -13.22 1.81
C GLN A 98 8.02 -12.52 1.49
N LEU A 99 7.10 -12.43 2.45
CA LEU A 99 5.82 -11.75 2.29
C LEU A 99 5.95 -10.29 2.68
N GLY A 100 5.53 -9.38 1.79
CA GLY A 100 5.49 -7.94 2.06
C GLY A 100 4.58 -7.62 3.26
N SER A 101 4.97 -6.63 4.03
CA SER A 101 4.22 -6.21 5.22
C SER A 101 2.84 -5.65 4.89
N ASP A 102 2.67 -5.02 3.74
CA ASP A 102 1.41 -4.58 3.16
C ASP A 102 0.42 -5.76 3.00
N ARG A 103 0.87 -6.87 2.42
CA ARG A 103 0.06 -8.06 2.23
C ARG A 103 -0.28 -8.75 3.56
N ILE A 104 0.63 -8.73 4.54
CA ILE A 104 0.36 -9.21 5.91
C ILE A 104 -0.73 -8.36 6.56
N ALA A 105 -0.63 -7.02 6.47
CA ALA A 105 -1.61 -6.10 7.02
C ALA A 105 -2.98 -6.25 6.36
N ASN A 106 -3.02 -6.36 5.03
CA ASN A 106 -4.22 -6.59 4.25
C ASN A 106 -4.91 -7.91 4.63
N THR A 107 -4.13 -8.99 4.75
CA THR A 107 -4.64 -10.30 5.19
C THR A 107 -5.27 -10.22 6.58
N TYR A 108 -4.57 -9.65 7.55
CA TYR A 108 -5.08 -9.48 8.90
C TYR A 108 -6.37 -8.66 8.92
N SER A 109 -6.38 -7.52 8.23
CA SER A 109 -7.54 -6.64 8.16
C SER A 109 -8.74 -7.29 7.49
N ALA A 110 -8.52 -8.09 6.45
CA ALA A 110 -9.59 -8.80 5.75
C ALA A 110 -10.23 -9.86 6.66
N ILE A 111 -9.43 -10.63 7.40
CA ILE A 111 -9.94 -11.65 8.33
C ILE A 111 -10.77 -10.99 9.45
N GLU A 112 -10.27 -9.89 10.03
CA GLU A 112 -10.96 -9.19 11.12
C GLU A 112 -12.27 -8.51 10.68
N LYS A 113 -12.34 -8.03 9.44
CA LYS A 113 -13.53 -7.28 8.97
C LYS A 113 -14.53 -8.13 8.20
N TYR A 114 -14.06 -9.10 7.43
CA TYR A 114 -14.88 -9.81 6.45
C TYR A 114 -14.95 -11.31 6.69
N GLY A 115 -14.15 -11.82 7.65
CA GLY A 115 -14.20 -13.20 8.07
C GLY A 115 -13.11 -14.08 7.46
N ASN A 116 -13.31 -15.38 7.54
CA ASN A 116 -12.25 -16.39 7.43
C ASN A 116 -11.86 -16.72 6.00
N ASN A 117 -12.68 -16.36 5.01
CA ASN A 117 -12.49 -16.69 3.59
C ASN A 117 -12.66 -15.43 2.76
N SER A 118 -11.61 -15.04 2.04
CA SER A 118 -11.63 -13.85 1.20
C SER A 118 -10.51 -13.87 0.17
N ILE A 119 -10.69 -13.07 -0.87
CA ILE A 119 -9.62 -12.68 -1.78
C ILE A 119 -9.47 -11.17 -1.62
N VAL A 120 -8.27 -10.73 -1.27
CA VAL A 120 -7.94 -9.30 -1.21
C VAL A 120 -7.28 -8.92 -2.51
N ILE A 121 -7.80 -7.89 -3.16
CA ILE A 121 -7.20 -7.32 -4.38
C ILE A 121 -6.70 -5.92 -4.03
N ASP A 122 -5.42 -5.67 -4.24
CA ASP A 122 -4.79 -4.38 -4.01
C ASP A 122 -4.27 -3.81 -5.34
N PHE A 123 -4.81 -2.66 -5.73
CA PHE A 123 -4.43 -1.94 -6.93
C PHE A 123 -3.41 -0.84 -6.60
N GLY A 124 -2.13 -1.21 -6.61
CA GLY A 124 -1.03 -0.30 -6.32
C GLY A 124 -0.01 -0.20 -7.45
N THR A 125 1.25 -0.02 -7.07
CA THR A 125 2.42 -0.13 -7.96
C THR A 125 2.46 -1.49 -8.65
N ALA A 126 2.17 -2.55 -7.91
CA ALA A 126 1.76 -3.86 -8.42
C ALA A 126 0.27 -4.06 -8.14
N THR A 127 -0.40 -4.90 -8.91
CA THR A 127 -1.71 -5.44 -8.56
C THR A 127 -1.50 -6.78 -7.87
N THR A 128 -1.92 -6.91 -6.63
CA THR A 128 -1.79 -8.17 -5.88
C THR A 128 -3.14 -8.79 -5.60
N PHE A 129 -3.16 -10.12 -5.57
CA PHE A 129 -4.32 -10.92 -5.15
C PHE A 129 -3.85 -11.80 -4.02
N ASP A 130 -4.46 -11.68 -2.86
CA ASP A 130 -4.15 -12.44 -1.66
C ASP A 130 -5.29 -13.38 -1.32
N VAL A 131 -5.02 -14.67 -1.28
CA VAL A 131 -6.03 -15.72 -1.04
C VAL A 131 -6.00 -16.14 0.42
N ILE A 132 -7.14 -15.99 1.09
CA ILE A 132 -7.35 -16.36 2.48
C ILE A 132 -8.43 -17.42 2.55
N LYS A 133 -8.13 -18.55 3.20
CA LYS A 133 -9.06 -19.66 3.43
C LYS A 133 -8.94 -20.15 4.87
N ASN A 134 -10.06 -20.19 5.60
CA ASN A 134 -10.10 -20.66 7.00
C ASN A 134 -9.09 -19.93 7.91
N LYS A 135 -8.92 -18.61 7.76
CA LYS A 135 -7.90 -17.79 8.45
C LYS A 135 -6.46 -18.17 8.09
N ILE A 136 -6.25 -18.85 7.00
CA ILE A 136 -4.92 -19.20 6.49
C ILE A 136 -4.66 -18.37 5.24
N TYR A 137 -3.55 -17.66 5.23
CA TYR A 137 -3.03 -17.05 4.01
C TYR A 137 -2.40 -18.16 3.15
N GLU A 138 -3.08 -18.52 2.07
CA GLU A 138 -2.66 -19.62 1.20
C GLU A 138 -1.60 -19.19 0.17
N GLY A 139 -1.48 -17.91 -0.07
CA GLY A 139 -0.60 -17.35 -1.09
C GLY A 139 -1.31 -16.30 -1.93
N GLY A 140 -0.71 -15.95 -3.06
CA GLY A 140 -1.33 -14.95 -3.91
C GLY A 140 -0.62 -14.76 -5.24
N ILE A 141 -1.09 -13.78 -6.01
CA ILE A 141 -0.60 -13.42 -7.33
C ILE A 141 -0.05 -11.99 -7.25
N ILE A 142 1.00 -11.72 -7.99
CA ILE A 142 1.54 -10.36 -8.18
C ILE A 142 1.60 -10.12 -9.67
N ALA A 143 0.89 -9.10 -10.13
CA ALA A 143 0.92 -8.62 -11.51
C ALA A 143 1.43 -7.18 -11.54
N PRO A 144 1.95 -6.71 -12.68
CA PRO A 144 2.30 -5.29 -12.81
C PRO A 144 1.05 -4.43 -12.60
N GLY A 145 1.18 -3.31 -11.88
CA GLY A 145 0.11 -2.35 -11.73
C GLY A 145 -0.19 -1.63 -13.06
N ILE A 146 -1.41 -1.11 -13.19
CA ILE A 146 -1.89 -0.53 -14.44
C ILE A 146 -1.02 0.65 -14.93
N ASN A 147 -0.57 1.50 -14.01
CA ASN A 147 0.28 2.65 -14.34
C ASN A 147 1.68 2.23 -14.80
N ILE A 148 2.30 1.26 -14.11
CA ILE A 148 3.61 0.72 -14.51
C ILE A 148 3.52 0.06 -15.88
N SER A 149 2.47 -0.73 -16.15
CA SER A 149 2.26 -1.36 -17.44
C SER A 149 2.09 -0.33 -18.55
N HIS A 150 1.33 0.74 -18.28
CA HIS A 150 1.15 1.83 -19.24
C HIS A 150 2.47 2.57 -19.51
N GLU A 151 3.21 2.92 -18.46
CA GLU A 151 4.51 3.58 -18.59
C GLU A 151 5.52 2.69 -19.34
N ALA A 152 5.56 1.40 -19.02
CA ALA A 152 6.43 0.45 -19.70
C ALA A 152 6.09 0.35 -21.19
N LEU A 153 4.81 0.29 -21.56
CA LEU A 153 4.38 0.26 -22.95
C LEU A 153 4.80 1.54 -23.71
N VAL A 154 4.52 2.70 -23.13
CA VAL A 154 4.87 4.00 -23.75
C VAL A 154 6.37 4.19 -23.88
N ASN A 155 7.15 3.79 -22.88
CA ASN A 155 8.60 3.96 -22.89
C ASN A 155 9.31 3.02 -23.88
N ASN A 156 8.72 1.88 -24.22
CA ASN A 156 9.33 0.88 -25.11
C ASN A 156 8.72 0.85 -26.52
N ALA A 157 7.68 1.64 -26.78
CA ALA A 157 7.01 1.69 -28.08
C ALA A 157 6.97 3.12 -28.63
N SER A 158 7.91 3.46 -29.50
CA SER A 158 8.19 4.83 -29.99
C SER A 158 6.99 5.56 -30.63
N LYS A 159 5.97 4.82 -31.08
CA LYS A 159 4.76 5.39 -31.70
C LYS A 159 3.58 5.52 -30.72
N LEU A 160 3.74 5.08 -29.47
CA LEU A 160 2.67 5.11 -28.47
C LEU A 160 2.89 6.27 -27.50
N ASN A 161 1.87 7.11 -27.35
CA ASN A 161 1.90 8.25 -26.43
C ASN A 161 1.16 7.93 -25.15
N LYS A 162 1.47 8.70 -24.09
CA LYS A 162 0.70 8.64 -22.83
C LYS A 162 -0.77 8.94 -23.09
N ILE A 163 -1.64 8.15 -22.48
CA ILE A 163 -3.09 8.28 -22.56
C ILE A 163 -3.69 8.34 -21.15
N LEU A 164 -4.87 8.90 -21.02
CA LEU A 164 -5.69 8.73 -19.83
C LEU A 164 -6.40 7.37 -19.93
N ILE A 165 -6.26 6.54 -18.91
CA ILE A 165 -6.93 5.23 -18.83
C ILE A 165 -8.34 5.47 -18.29
N GLU A 166 -9.33 5.24 -19.15
CA GLU A 166 -10.73 5.42 -18.85
C GLU A 166 -11.59 4.38 -19.57
N ARG A 167 -12.79 4.16 -19.10
CA ARG A 167 -13.72 3.21 -19.70
C ARG A 167 -14.04 3.59 -21.15
N THR A 168 -13.85 2.65 -22.07
CA THR A 168 -14.25 2.82 -23.46
C THR A 168 -15.67 2.33 -23.70
N LYS A 169 -16.38 2.97 -24.65
CA LYS A 169 -17.72 2.54 -25.08
C LYS A 169 -17.70 1.19 -25.83
N SER A 170 -16.60 0.89 -26.48
CA SER A 170 -16.40 -0.36 -27.25
C SER A 170 -15.09 -1.00 -26.84
N ILE A 171 -15.08 -2.34 -26.78
CA ILE A 171 -13.87 -3.14 -26.54
C ILE A 171 -12.89 -2.99 -27.70
N VAL A 172 -13.40 -2.88 -28.93
CA VAL A 172 -12.56 -2.71 -30.12
C VAL A 172 -12.36 -1.21 -30.39
N GLY A 173 -11.12 -0.74 -30.18
CA GLY A 173 -10.73 0.62 -30.52
C GLY A 173 -10.61 0.83 -32.02
N LYS A 174 -10.88 2.05 -32.50
CA LYS A 174 -10.82 2.42 -33.93
C LYS A 174 -9.61 3.28 -34.29
N ASN A 175 -8.76 3.60 -33.30
CA ASN A 175 -7.50 4.30 -33.47
C ASN A 175 -6.55 3.89 -32.32
N THR A 176 -5.27 4.25 -32.41
CA THR A 176 -4.24 3.88 -31.42
C THR A 176 -4.64 4.26 -30.00
N LYS A 177 -5.12 5.50 -29.79
CA LYS A 177 -5.55 5.96 -28.46
C LYS A 177 -6.66 5.10 -27.89
N SER A 178 -7.75 4.91 -28.63
CA SER A 178 -8.89 4.12 -28.17
C SER A 178 -8.57 2.62 -28.03
N SER A 179 -7.65 2.10 -28.83
CA SER A 179 -7.17 0.72 -28.69
C SER A 179 -6.34 0.54 -27.40
N MET A 180 -5.45 1.49 -27.09
CA MET A 180 -4.70 1.48 -25.85
C MET A 180 -5.63 1.63 -24.63
N GLN A 181 -6.55 2.60 -24.65
CA GLN A 181 -7.54 2.78 -23.58
C GLN A 181 -8.33 1.49 -23.32
N SER A 182 -8.79 0.85 -24.41
CA SER A 182 -9.51 -0.40 -24.31
C SER A 182 -8.67 -1.52 -23.71
N GLY A 183 -7.43 -1.69 -24.16
CA GLY A 183 -6.51 -2.71 -23.65
C GLY A 183 -6.22 -2.54 -22.17
N PHE A 184 -5.95 -1.32 -21.71
CA PHE A 184 -5.70 -1.05 -20.29
C PHE A 184 -6.96 -1.16 -19.44
N TYR A 185 -8.10 -0.68 -19.90
CA TYR A 185 -9.33 -0.76 -19.12
C TYR A 185 -9.85 -2.21 -19.03
N TRP A 186 -10.15 -2.83 -20.15
CA TRP A 186 -10.76 -4.16 -20.17
C TRP A 186 -9.79 -5.31 -19.88
N GLY A 187 -8.50 -5.10 -20.11
CA GLY A 187 -7.47 -6.09 -19.81
C GLY A 187 -7.13 -6.22 -18.32
N TYR A 188 -7.55 -5.23 -17.48
CA TYR A 188 -7.33 -5.23 -16.03
C TYR A 188 -8.61 -5.52 -15.22
N ILE A 189 -9.76 -5.72 -15.87
CA ILE A 189 -11.02 -6.11 -15.25
C ILE A 189 -11.23 -7.62 -15.42
#